data_56c6742356461f33595b1b156e7cc57c
#
_entry.id   56c6742356461f33595b1b156e7cc57c
#
_cell.length_a   1.000
_cell.length_b   1.000
_cell.length_c   1.000
_cell.angle_alpha   90.00
_cell.angle_beta   90.00
_cell.angle_gamma   90.00
#
_symmetry.space_group_name_H-M   'P 1'
#
loop_
_entity.id
_entity.type
_entity.pdbx_description
1 polymer ?
#
loop_
_entity_poly.entity_id
_entity_poly.type
_entity_poly.pdbx_seq_one_letter_code
_entity_poly.pdbx_strand_id
1 'polypeptide(L)'
;MSRYLPRFTLTERLIHWVHATAFFVLLGSGLALYLPSLSIAVGRRPLVKAVHIWTAVAWAAAIVVIATVGNRRALRETVREIDRFDRDDARFLTGHLHAPQGRFNAGQKVNAILTGAFAVLFAVSGFLLWYGERDTRFRLQGTFYLHDSLMFLSLGLLVGHLYLALIYPATRHALHGITRGTVREDWAQVHHAKWVEELAPSDRPLLSPTPTRRNT
;
A
#
# COMPACT_ATOMS: atom_id res chain seq x y z
N MET A 1 2.91 -17.87 25.24
CA MET A 1 2.23 -16.68 24.69
C MET A 1 2.98 -16.23 23.45
N SER A 2 2.30 -16.02 22.31
CA SER A 2 2.95 -15.52 21.10
C SER A 2 3.41 -14.08 21.33
N ARG A 3 4.64 -13.79 20.98
CA ARG A 3 5.23 -12.49 21.14
C ARG A 3 4.96 -11.63 19.92
N TYR A 4 4.90 -10.29 20.08
CA TYR A 4 4.63 -9.34 19.03
C TYR A 4 5.82 -8.38 18.83
N LEU A 5 6.22 -8.18 17.58
CA LEU A 5 7.25 -7.24 17.16
C LEU A 5 6.59 -5.98 16.58
N PRO A 6 7.07 -4.76 16.92
CA PRO A 6 6.60 -3.53 16.31
C PRO A 6 7.03 -3.49 14.83
N ARG A 7 6.09 -3.30 13.92
CA ARG A 7 6.36 -3.30 12.47
C ARG A 7 6.11 -1.95 11.80
N PHE A 8 4.97 -1.33 12.10
CA PHE A 8 4.56 -0.06 11.50
C PHE A 8 4.19 0.98 12.54
N THR A 9 4.72 2.18 12.37
CA THR A 9 4.36 3.35 13.18
C THR A 9 2.94 3.81 12.87
N LEU A 10 2.38 4.66 13.75
CA LEU A 10 1.07 5.26 13.51
C LEU A 10 1.04 6.06 12.19
N THR A 11 2.12 6.77 11.87
CA THR A 11 2.24 7.58 10.66
C THR A 11 2.11 6.72 9.38
N GLU A 12 2.82 5.58 9.31
CA GLU A 12 2.74 4.65 8.18
C GLU A 12 1.33 4.07 8.04
N ARG A 13 0.71 3.72 9.15
CA ARG A 13 -0.66 3.20 9.20
C ARG A 13 -1.69 4.23 8.76
N LEU A 14 -1.54 5.49 9.20
CA LEU A 14 -2.43 6.59 8.78
C LEU A 14 -2.32 6.85 7.27
N ILE A 15 -1.10 6.89 6.71
CA ILE A 15 -0.91 7.01 5.26
C ILE A 15 -1.63 5.88 4.53
N HIS A 16 -1.45 4.64 4.97
CA HIS A 16 -2.11 3.50 4.35
C HIS A 16 -3.64 3.62 4.40
N TRP A 17 -4.23 3.91 5.57
CA TRP A 17 -5.68 3.92 5.72
C TRP A 17 -6.34 5.14 5.04
N VAL A 18 -5.69 6.30 5.06
CA VAL A 18 -6.15 7.48 4.31
C VAL A 18 -6.11 7.18 2.81
N HIS A 19 -5.01 6.58 2.33
CA HIS A 19 -4.90 6.17 0.92
C HIS A 19 -5.96 5.13 0.56
N ALA A 20 -6.12 4.07 1.34
CA ALA A 20 -7.09 3.02 1.08
C ALA A 20 -8.53 3.54 1.05
N THR A 21 -8.93 4.36 2.02
CA THR A 21 -10.28 4.93 2.07
C THR A 21 -10.54 5.84 0.87
N ALA A 22 -9.62 6.75 0.59
CA ALA A 22 -9.74 7.64 -0.56
C ALA A 22 -9.78 6.85 -1.88
N PHE A 23 -8.95 5.81 -2.01
CA PHE A 23 -8.91 4.96 -3.20
C PHE A 23 -10.25 4.29 -3.47
N PHE A 24 -10.92 3.72 -2.48
CA PHE A 24 -12.24 3.11 -2.66
C PHE A 24 -13.30 4.13 -3.10
N VAL A 25 -13.29 5.34 -2.52
CA VAL A 25 -14.22 6.41 -2.94
C VAL A 25 -13.92 6.86 -4.37
N LEU A 26 -12.64 7.04 -4.71
CA LEU A 26 -12.20 7.43 -6.05
C LEU A 26 -12.51 6.34 -7.08
N LEU A 27 -12.26 5.07 -6.77
CA LEU A 27 -12.58 3.95 -7.64
C LEU A 27 -14.09 3.84 -7.88
N GLY A 28 -14.91 3.88 -6.83
CA GLY A 28 -16.35 3.81 -6.94
C GLY A 28 -16.96 4.97 -7.73
N SER A 29 -16.52 6.21 -7.42
CA SER A 29 -16.95 7.39 -8.15
C SER A 29 -16.41 7.43 -9.59
N GLY A 30 -15.18 6.98 -9.82
CA GLY A 30 -14.58 6.84 -11.15
C GLY A 30 -15.35 5.84 -12.02
N LEU A 31 -15.68 4.65 -11.49
CA LEU A 31 -16.52 3.66 -12.19
C LEU A 31 -17.90 4.21 -12.50
N ALA A 32 -18.52 4.96 -11.58
CA ALA A 32 -19.81 5.59 -11.83
C ALA A 32 -19.75 6.70 -12.90
N LEU A 33 -18.61 7.35 -13.07
CA LEU A 33 -18.38 8.31 -14.16
C LEU A 33 -18.04 7.63 -15.48
N TYR A 34 -17.33 6.50 -15.44
CA TYR A 34 -16.89 5.74 -16.60
C TYR A 34 -17.99 4.92 -17.24
N LEU A 35 -18.79 4.18 -16.44
CA LEU A 35 -19.83 3.26 -16.93
C LEU A 35 -21.16 3.99 -17.13
N PRO A 36 -21.70 4.05 -18.38
CA PRO A 36 -22.97 4.73 -18.66
C PRO A 36 -24.13 4.20 -17.82
N SER A 37 -24.20 2.89 -17.61
CA SER A 37 -25.26 2.25 -16.79
C SER A 37 -25.25 2.73 -15.34
N LEU A 38 -24.09 2.83 -14.72
CA LEU A 38 -23.93 3.37 -13.36
C LEU A 38 -24.20 4.87 -13.31
N SER A 39 -23.74 5.62 -14.32
CA SER A 39 -24.02 7.06 -14.44
C SER A 39 -25.50 7.37 -14.49
N ILE A 40 -26.28 6.57 -15.26
CA ILE A 40 -27.73 6.68 -15.35
C ILE A 40 -28.41 6.28 -14.04
N ALA A 41 -27.99 5.16 -13.43
CA ALA A 41 -28.56 4.67 -12.18
C ALA A 41 -28.40 5.67 -11.02
N VAL A 42 -27.25 6.34 -10.94
CA VAL A 42 -27.00 7.38 -9.92
C VAL A 42 -27.76 8.67 -10.22
N GLY A 43 -27.99 9.01 -11.50
CA GLY A 43 -28.79 10.17 -11.96
C GLY A 43 -28.23 11.56 -11.59
N ARG A 44 -27.11 11.64 -10.87
CA ARG A 44 -26.50 12.87 -10.35
C ARG A 44 -25.02 13.02 -10.74
N ARG A 45 -24.74 12.88 -12.04
CA ARG A 45 -23.36 12.94 -12.56
C ARG A 45 -22.52 14.13 -12.05
N PRO A 46 -23.05 15.38 -11.94
CA PRO A 46 -22.28 16.50 -11.40
C PRO A 46 -21.86 16.30 -9.94
N LEU A 47 -22.74 15.67 -9.11
CA LEU A 47 -22.41 15.36 -7.72
C LEU A 47 -21.32 14.28 -7.64
N VAL A 48 -21.44 13.21 -8.43
CA VAL A 48 -20.40 12.15 -8.47
C VAL A 48 -19.04 12.73 -8.88
N LYS A 49 -19.02 13.60 -9.88
CA LYS A 49 -17.81 14.30 -10.31
C LYS A 49 -17.25 15.19 -9.18
N ALA A 50 -18.09 15.94 -8.48
CA ALA A 50 -17.66 16.76 -7.36
C ALA A 50 -17.06 15.89 -6.23
N VAL A 51 -17.70 14.78 -5.87
CA VAL A 51 -17.18 13.81 -4.88
C VAL A 51 -15.82 13.27 -5.33
N HIS A 52 -15.67 12.86 -6.59
CA HIS A 52 -14.40 12.36 -7.12
C HIS A 52 -13.27 13.39 -6.98
N ILE A 53 -13.49 14.61 -7.48
CA ILE A 53 -12.46 15.67 -7.47
C ILE A 53 -12.11 16.08 -6.03
N TRP A 54 -13.12 16.33 -5.17
CA TRP A 54 -12.85 16.77 -3.81
C TRP A 54 -12.22 15.68 -2.94
N THR A 55 -12.54 14.41 -3.20
CA THR A 55 -11.84 13.29 -2.55
C THR A 55 -10.38 13.25 -2.96
N ALA A 56 -10.05 13.47 -4.25
CA ALA A 56 -8.67 13.49 -4.71
C ALA A 56 -7.88 14.65 -4.06
N VAL A 57 -8.47 15.84 -3.98
CA VAL A 57 -7.86 17.01 -3.32
C VAL A 57 -7.65 16.76 -1.84
N ALA A 58 -8.68 16.28 -1.14
CA ALA A 58 -8.61 15.98 0.28
C ALA A 58 -7.58 14.89 0.60
N TRP A 59 -7.51 13.83 -0.24
CA TRP A 59 -6.51 12.79 -0.13
C TRP A 59 -5.09 13.35 -0.28
N ALA A 60 -4.83 14.15 -1.32
CA ALA A 60 -3.50 14.73 -1.56
C ALA A 60 -3.08 15.63 -0.39
N ALA A 61 -3.99 16.50 0.09
CA ALA A 61 -3.75 17.36 1.24
C ALA A 61 -3.46 16.54 2.51
N ALA A 62 -4.25 15.50 2.79
CA ALA A 62 -4.07 14.64 3.96
C ALA A 62 -2.71 13.90 3.92
N ILE A 63 -2.30 13.34 2.76
CA ILE A 63 -1.00 12.70 2.60
C ILE A 63 0.14 13.69 2.88
N VAL A 64 0.08 14.90 2.33
CA VAL A 64 1.08 15.95 2.57
C VAL A 64 1.15 16.30 4.05
N VAL A 65 0.00 16.51 4.72
CA VAL A 65 -0.04 16.82 6.15
C VAL A 65 0.56 15.68 6.97
N ILE A 66 0.16 14.44 6.74
CA ILE A 66 0.68 13.28 7.49
C ILE A 66 2.18 13.12 7.26
N ALA A 67 2.66 13.30 6.02
CA ALA A 67 4.08 13.19 5.70
C ALA A 67 4.93 14.31 6.31
N THR A 68 4.35 15.50 6.50
CA THR A 68 5.08 16.67 7.05
C THR A 68 5.03 16.73 8.58
N VAL A 69 3.90 16.38 9.19
CA VAL A 69 3.70 16.45 10.65
C VAL A 69 4.06 15.14 11.36
N GLY A 70 3.94 14.01 10.65
CA GLY A 70 4.16 12.68 11.21
C GLY A 70 5.63 12.32 11.42
N ASN A 71 5.88 11.04 11.70
CA ASN A 71 7.24 10.51 11.91
C ASN A 71 8.03 10.44 10.59
N ARG A 72 8.67 11.55 10.22
CA ARG A 72 9.47 11.68 8.99
C ARG A 72 10.65 10.72 8.94
N ARG A 73 11.20 10.32 10.12
CA ARG A 73 12.29 9.34 10.17
C ARG A 73 11.80 7.97 9.72
N ALA A 74 10.69 7.49 10.29
CA ALA A 74 10.09 6.22 9.91
C ALA A 74 9.70 6.19 8.42
N LEU A 75 9.12 7.30 7.90
CA LEU A 75 8.78 7.38 6.47
C LEU A 75 10.01 7.30 5.56
N ARG A 76 11.11 7.99 5.91
CA ARG A 76 12.36 7.91 5.14
C ARG A 76 12.98 6.52 5.18
N GLU A 77 12.94 5.85 6.32
CA GLU A 77 13.38 4.47 6.48
C GLU A 77 12.52 3.53 5.61
N THR A 78 11.20 3.67 5.66
CA THR A 78 10.25 2.91 4.81
C THR A 78 10.55 3.08 3.32
N VAL A 79 10.72 4.32 2.85
CA VAL A 79 11.04 4.59 1.44
C VAL A 79 12.38 3.94 1.06
N ARG A 80 13.42 4.05 1.90
CA ARG A 80 14.72 3.42 1.64
C ARG A 80 14.65 1.90 1.58
N GLU A 81 13.83 1.27 2.43
CA GLU A 81 13.65 -0.18 2.43
C GLU A 81 12.88 -0.65 1.19
N ILE A 82 11.87 0.10 0.76
CA ILE A 82 11.10 -0.20 -0.45
C ILE A 82 11.95 -0.04 -1.72
N ASP A 83 12.81 0.97 -1.77
CA ASP A 83 13.67 1.28 -2.94
C ASP A 83 14.87 0.33 -3.08
N ARG A 84 15.25 -0.37 -2.02
CA ARG A 84 16.39 -1.30 -2.04
C ARG A 84 15.97 -2.72 -2.39
N PHE A 85 16.47 -3.20 -3.52
CA PHE A 85 16.34 -4.61 -3.94
C PHE A 85 17.68 -5.33 -3.83
N ASP A 86 17.66 -6.55 -3.35
CA ASP A 86 18.82 -7.44 -3.27
C ASP A 86 18.61 -8.76 -4.02
N ARG A 87 19.59 -9.66 -3.92
CA ARG A 87 19.54 -10.97 -4.60
C ARG A 87 18.39 -11.86 -4.10
N ASP A 88 18.02 -11.74 -2.82
CA ASP A 88 16.93 -12.55 -2.26
C ASP A 88 15.56 -11.99 -2.66
N ASP A 89 15.45 -10.68 -2.86
CA ASP A 89 14.26 -10.08 -3.48
C ASP A 89 14.07 -10.61 -4.91
N ALA A 90 15.14 -10.67 -5.70
CA ALA A 90 15.10 -11.24 -7.06
C ALA A 90 14.72 -12.73 -7.03
N ARG A 91 15.27 -13.50 -6.11
CA ARG A 91 14.91 -14.92 -5.93
C ARG A 91 13.44 -15.08 -5.53
N PHE A 92 12.96 -14.24 -4.63
CA PHE A 92 11.54 -14.25 -4.23
C PHE A 92 10.61 -14.00 -5.42
N LEU A 93 10.90 -13.00 -6.27
CA LEU A 93 10.11 -12.67 -7.46
C LEU A 93 10.18 -13.77 -8.54
N THR A 94 11.24 -14.59 -8.56
CA THR A 94 11.37 -15.72 -9.47
C THR A 94 10.81 -17.05 -8.91
N GLY A 95 10.03 -16.98 -7.81
CA GLY A 95 9.30 -18.11 -7.27
C GLY A 95 9.94 -18.82 -6.07
N HIS A 96 11.12 -18.38 -5.62
CA HIS A 96 11.76 -18.90 -4.40
C HIS A 96 11.16 -18.20 -3.16
N LEU A 97 9.90 -18.48 -2.86
CA LEU A 97 9.12 -17.78 -1.83
C LEU A 97 9.68 -17.90 -0.40
N HIS A 98 10.63 -18.81 -0.16
CA HIS A 98 11.35 -18.97 1.11
C HIS A 98 12.66 -18.15 1.19
N ALA A 99 13.02 -17.40 0.14
CA ALA A 99 14.18 -16.52 0.18
C ALA A 99 14.01 -15.51 1.35
N PRO A 100 15.05 -15.30 2.21
CA PRO A 100 14.95 -14.42 3.35
C PRO A 100 14.57 -13.01 2.96
N GLN A 101 13.58 -12.42 3.64
CA GLN A 101 13.06 -11.09 3.31
C GLN A 101 13.26 -10.11 4.47
N GLY A 102 13.40 -8.82 4.15
CA GLY A 102 13.42 -7.70 5.09
C GLY A 102 12.02 -7.39 5.64
N ARG A 103 11.85 -6.21 6.24
CA ARG A 103 10.55 -5.73 6.77
C ARG A 103 9.46 -5.72 5.70
N PHE A 104 9.82 -5.48 4.46
CA PHE A 104 8.98 -5.67 3.27
C PHE A 104 9.54 -6.80 2.42
N ASN A 105 8.70 -7.72 1.98
CA ASN A 105 9.09 -8.68 0.96
C ASN A 105 9.08 -8.04 -0.44
N ALA A 106 9.74 -8.69 -1.41
CA ALA A 106 9.87 -8.14 -2.75
C ALA A 106 8.53 -7.83 -3.43
N GLY A 107 7.50 -8.65 -3.23
CA GLY A 107 6.15 -8.38 -3.74
C GLY A 107 5.52 -7.13 -3.12
N GLN A 108 5.72 -6.91 -1.83
CA GLN A 108 5.26 -5.69 -1.13
C GLN A 108 5.99 -4.45 -1.64
N LYS A 109 7.30 -4.53 -1.89
CA LYS A 109 8.09 -3.44 -2.48
C LYS A 109 7.56 -3.06 -3.87
N VAL A 110 7.40 -4.03 -4.75
CA VAL A 110 6.85 -3.82 -6.11
C VAL A 110 5.45 -3.20 -6.04
N ASN A 111 4.56 -3.75 -5.21
CA ASN A 111 3.21 -3.19 -5.05
C ASN A 111 3.24 -1.74 -4.53
N ALA A 112 4.11 -1.41 -3.57
CA ALA A 112 4.22 -0.06 -3.04
C ALA A 112 4.75 0.94 -4.09
N ILE A 113 5.75 0.55 -4.89
CA ILE A 113 6.30 1.36 -5.98
C ILE A 113 5.24 1.62 -7.05
N LEU A 114 4.54 0.57 -7.51
CA LEU A 114 3.48 0.71 -8.52
C LEU A 114 2.33 1.58 -8.00
N THR A 115 1.89 1.36 -6.75
CA THR A 115 0.84 2.18 -6.14
C THR A 115 1.25 3.65 -6.04
N GLY A 116 2.49 3.92 -5.63
CA GLY A 116 3.02 5.29 -5.57
C GLY A 116 3.12 5.95 -6.95
N ALA A 117 3.63 5.23 -7.96
CA ALA A 117 3.70 5.70 -9.33
C ALA A 117 2.31 5.99 -9.91
N PHE A 118 1.35 5.09 -9.72
CA PHE A 118 -0.03 5.29 -10.16
C PHE A 118 -0.69 6.47 -9.45
N ALA A 119 -0.45 6.67 -8.15
CA ALA A 119 -0.97 7.81 -7.42
C ALA A 119 -0.51 9.15 -8.02
N VAL A 120 0.78 9.26 -8.40
CA VAL A 120 1.32 10.44 -9.09
C VAL A 120 0.69 10.61 -10.47
N LEU A 121 0.62 9.55 -11.26
CA LEU A 121 0.02 9.58 -12.60
C LEU A 121 -1.48 9.93 -12.56
N PHE A 122 -2.23 9.41 -11.59
CA PHE A 122 -3.63 9.79 -11.36
C PHE A 122 -3.77 11.27 -10.98
N ALA A 123 -2.90 11.79 -10.11
CA ALA A 123 -2.94 13.20 -9.74
C ALA A 123 -2.68 14.10 -10.95
N VAL A 124 -1.66 13.79 -11.76
CA VAL A 124 -1.32 14.56 -12.95
C VAL A 124 -2.42 14.45 -14.02
N SER A 125 -2.85 13.24 -14.36
CA SER A 125 -3.89 13.04 -15.39
C SER A 125 -5.24 13.60 -14.95
N GLY A 126 -5.63 13.41 -13.68
CA GLY A 126 -6.85 13.98 -13.11
C GLY A 126 -6.85 15.50 -13.10
N PHE A 127 -5.71 16.13 -12.75
CA PHE A 127 -5.55 17.58 -12.84
C PHE A 127 -5.70 18.08 -14.29
N LEU A 128 -5.05 17.43 -15.25
CA LEU A 128 -5.15 17.78 -16.67
C LEU A 128 -6.56 17.63 -17.20
N LEU A 129 -7.29 16.58 -16.80
CA LEU A 129 -8.70 16.40 -17.16
C LEU A 129 -9.58 17.51 -16.58
N TRP A 130 -9.40 17.82 -15.31
CA TRP A 130 -10.17 18.85 -14.62
C TRP A 130 -9.88 20.26 -15.14
N TYR A 131 -8.59 20.58 -15.38
CA TYR A 131 -8.20 21.90 -15.88
C TYR A 131 -8.49 22.06 -17.36
N GLY A 132 -8.34 21.00 -18.17
CA GLY A 132 -8.64 21.00 -19.60
C GLY A 132 -10.11 21.28 -19.97
N GLU A 133 -11.03 21.18 -19.00
CA GLU A 133 -12.40 21.66 -19.17
C GLU A 133 -12.51 23.19 -19.14
N ARG A 134 -11.55 23.88 -18.56
CA ARG A 134 -11.51 25.35 -18.42
C ARG A 134 -10.61 25.99 -19.47
N ASP A 135 -9.51 25.33 -19.81
CA ASP A 135 -8.55 25.80 -20.81
C ASP A 135 -8.22 24.65 -21.77
N THR A 136 -8.72 24.76 -23.00
CA THR A 136 -8.58 23.73 -24.03
C THR A 136 -7.13 23.43 -24.43
N ARG A 137 -6.18 24.28 -24.10
CA ARG A 137 -4.73 24.03 -24.30
C ARG A 137 -4.23 22.84 -23.46
N PHE A 138 -4.89 22.55 -22.35
CA PHE A 138 -4.58 21.43 -21.46
C PHE A 138 -5.43 20.18 -21.74
N ARG A 139 -6.33 20.24 -22.73
CA ARG A 139 -7.18 19.12 -23.13
C ARG A 139 -6.42 18.15 -24.05
N LEU A 140 -5.51 17.37 -23.46
CA LEU A 140 -4.74 16.37 -24.19
C LEU A 140 -5.58 15.10 -24.37
N GLN A 141 -5.79 14.67 -25.63
CA GLN A 141 -6.66 13.50 -25.94
C GLN A 141 -6.22 12.22 -25.24
N GLY A 142 -4.91 11.96 -25.13
CA GLY A 142 -4.38 10.77 -24.46
C GLY A 142 -4.62 10.70 -22.95
N THR A 143 -4.98 11.83 -22.30
CA THR A 143 -5.13 11.88 -20.83
C THR A 143 -6.28 11.03 -20.33
N PHE A 144 -7.40 10.94 -21.06
CA PHE A 144 -8.52 10.06 -20.72
C PHE A 144 -8.07 8.60 -20.72
N TYR A 145 -7.44 8.16 -21.83
CA TYR A 145 -6.94 6.79 -21.94
C TYR A 145 -5.95 6.43 -20.84
N LEU A 146 -5.06 7.35 -20.50
CA LEU A 146 -4.12 7.14 -19.40
C LEU A 146 -4.86 6.96 -18.08
N HIS A 147 -5.77 7.88 -17.73
CA HIS A 147 -6.50 7.86 -16.47
C HIS A 147 -7.34 6.58 -16.31
N ASP A 148 -8.07 6.21 -17.36
CA ASP A 148 -8.91 5.01 -17.38
C ASP A 148 -8.06 3.73 -17.35
N SER A 149 -6.95 3.67 -18.09
CA SER A 149 -6.03 2.52 -18.06
C SER A 149 -5.43 2.32 -16.67
N LEU A 150 -5.02 3.41 -16.00
CA LEU A 150 -4.53 3.36 -14.62
C LEU A 150 -5.61 2.84 -13.66
N MET A 151 -6.89 3.18 -13.87
CA MET A 151 -8.00 2.66 -13.06
C MET A 151 -8.08 1.13 -13.16
N PHE A 152 -8.05 0.56 -14.37
CA PHE A 152 -8.10 -0.89 -14.56
C PHE A 152 -6.86 -1.60 -14.01
N LEU A 153 -5.66 -1.05 -14.23
CA LEU A 153 -4.43 -1.59 -13.66
C LEU A 153 -4.44 -1.55 -12.13
N SER A 154 -4.90 -0.45 -11.55
CA SER A 154 -5.04 -0.31 -10.09
C SER A 154 -6.08 -1.26 -9.51
N LEU A 155 -7.17 -1.52 -10.23
CA LEU A 155 -8.17 -2.51 -9.82
C LEU A 155 -7.56 -3.92 -9.77
N GLY A 156 -6.74 -4.29 -10.76
CA GLY A 156 -6.01 -5.57 -10.76
C GLY A 156 -5.06 -5.69 -9.56
N LEU A 157 -4.27 -4.63 -9.28
CA LEU A 157 -3.40 -4.60 -8.11
C LEU A 157 -4.19 -4.67 -6.79
N LEU A 158 -5.32 -3.95 -6.69
CA LEU A 158 -6.20 -3.98 -5.52
C LEU A 158 -6.73 -5.39 -5.24
N VAL A 159 -7.24 -6.08 -6.28
CA VAL A 159 -7.76 -7.45 -6.13
C VAL A 159 -6.67 -8.38 -5.62
N GLY A 160 -5.48 -8.35 -6.22
CA GLY A 160 -4.32 -9.13 -5.75
C GLY A 160 -3.92 -8.78 -4.32
N HIS A 161 -3.86 -7.48 -3.99
CA HIS A 161 -3.56 -7.01 -2.64
C HIS A 161 -4.58 -7.50 -1.60
N LEU A 162 -5.87 -7.36 -1.87
CA LEU A 162 -6.94 -7.81 -0.97
C LEU A 162 -6.94 -9.33 -0.80
N TYR A 163 -6.71 -10.09 -1.88
CA TYR A 163 -6.56 -11.54 -1.79
C TYR A 163 -5.45 -11.94 -0.83
N LEU A 164 -4.25 -11.37 -0.99
CA LEU A 164 -3.10 -11.66 -0.13
C LEU A 164 -3.29 -11.17 1.30
N ALA A 165 -3.96 -10.02 1.50
CA ALA A 165 -4.14 -9.42 2.81
C ALA A 165 -5.24 -10.08 3.65
N LEU A 166 -6.31 -10.57 3.02
CA LEU A 166 -7.52 -11.01 3.71
C LEU A 166 -7.79 -12.51 3.59
N ILE A 167 -7.47 -13.10 2.43
CA ILE A 167 -7.89 -14.46 2.06
C ILE A 167 -6.74 -15.46 2.22
N TYR A 168 -5.56 -15.14 1.68
CA TYR A 168 -4.45 -16.10 1.65
C TYR A 168 -3.89 -16.40 3.06
N PRO A 169 -3.94 -17.67 3.53
CA PRO A 169 -3.68 -17.99 4.93
C PRO A 169 -2.29 -17.59 5.43
N ALA A 170 -1.25 -17.75 4.60
CA ALA A 170 0.12 -17.48 5.00
C ALA A 170 0.41 -15.99 5.23
N THR A 171 -0.28 -15.08 4.50
CA THR A 171 0.00 -13.64 4.55
C THR A 171 -1.04 -12.82 5.30
N ARG A 172 -2.25 -13.34 5.53
CA ARG A 172 -3.31 -12.61 6.25
C ARG A 172 -2.90 -12.12 7.65
N HIS A 173 -1.92 -12.77 8.30
CA HIS A 173 -1.37 -12.32 9.58
C HIS A 173 -0.66 -10.95 9.47
N ALA A 174 -0.20 -10.55 8.28
CA ALA A 174 0.36 -9.22 8.04
C ALA A 174 -0.64 -8.09 8.27
N LEU A 175 -1.96 -8.37 8.17
CA LEU A 175 -3.03 -7.41 8.44
C LEU A 175 -2.92 -6.82 9.86
N HIS A 176 -2.49 -7.61 10.84
CA HIS A 176 -2.27 -7.13 12.20
C HIS A 176 -1.21 -6.01 12.25
N GLY A 177 -0.19 -6.07 11.38
CA GLY A 177 0.83 -5.03 11.25
C GLY A 177 0.23 -3.68 10.84
N ILE A 178 -0.62 -3.66 9.82
CA ILE A 178 -1.20 -2.41 9.32
C ILE A 178 -2.38 -1.91 10.17
N THR A 179 -3.06 -2.79 10.90
CA THR A 179 -4.17 -2.41 11.79
C THR A 179 -3.68 -2.01 13.18
N ARG A 180 -2.78 -2.78 13.80
CA ARG A 180 -2.32 -2.58 15.18
C ARG A 180 -0.87 -2.11 15.31
N GLY A 181 -0.10 -2.14 14.22
CA GLY A 181 1.31 -1.75 14.20
C GLY A 181 2.29 -2.87 14.55
N THR A 182 1.81 -4.06 14.90
CA THR A 182 2.63 -5.18 15.37
C THR A 182 2.32 -6.46 14.62
N VAL A 183 3.27 -7.39 14.58
CA VAL A 183 3.08 -8.74 14.02
C VAL A 183 3.64 -9.78 14.98
N ARG A 184 3.15 -11.01 14.88
CA ARG A 184 3.67 -12.13 15.67
C ARG A 184 5.11 -12.46 15.26
N GLU A 185 5.97 -12.70 16.23
CA GLU A 185 7.38 -12.99 16.00
C GLU A 185 7.58 -14.29 15.21
N ASP A 186 6.88 -15.36 15.56
CA ASP A 186 6.95 -16.64 14.86
C ASP A 186 6.58 -16.52 13.36
N TRP A 187 5.55 -15.75 13.06
CA TRP A 187 5.19 -15.44 11.69
C TRP A 187 6.27 -14.58 10.99
N ALA A 188 6.83 -13.60 11.69
CA ALA A 188 7.86 -12.72 11.16
C ALA A 188 9.16 -13.48 10.87
N GLN A 189 9.55 -14.43 11.70
CA GLN A 189 10.71 -15.30 11.48
C GLN A 189 10.60 -16.10 10.18
N VAL A 190 9.40 -16.56 9.82
CA VAL A 190 9.17 -17.32 8.59
C VAL A 190 9.15 -16.42 7.35
N HIS A 191 8.53 -15.24 7.44
CA HIS A 191 8.23 -14.41 6.27
C HIS A 191 9.15 -13.20 6.08
N HIS A 192 9.88 -12.81 7.14
CA HIS A 192 10.69 -11.60 7.23
C HIS A 192 11.97 -11.85 8.05
N ALA A 193 12.67 -12.96 7.78
CA ALA A 193 13.80 -13.43 8.57
C ALA A 193 14.92 -12.38 8.71
N LYS A 194 15.32 -11.72 7.60
CA LYS A 194 16.32 -10.64 7.64
C LYS A 194 15.92 -9.51 8.58
N TRP A 195 14.66 -9.09 8.52
CA TRP A 195 14.18 -8.02 9.41
C TRP A 195 14.26 -8.43 10.89
N VAL A 196 13.90 -9.67 11.22
CA VAL A 196 13.98 -10.16 12.61
C VAL A 196 15.43 -10.25 13.08
N GLU A 197 16.37 -10.62 12.21
CA GLU A 197 17.81 -10.65 12.52
C GLU A 197 18.39 -9.24 12.73
N GLU A 198 17.90 -8.23 11.99
CA GLU A 198 18.33 -6.83 12.07
C GLU A 198 17.82 -6.12 13.33
N LEU A 199 16.76 -6.64 13.99
CA LEU A 199 16.27 -6.06 15.23
C LEU A 199 17.33 -6.17 16.32
N ALA A 200 17.61 -5.04 17.00
CA ALA A 200 18.59 -5.00 18.07
C ALA A 200 18.28 -6.03 19.17
N PRO A 201 19.30 -6.58 19.88
CA PRO A 201 19.04 -7.51 20.98
C PRO A 201 18.15 -6.95 22.10
N SER A 202 18.13 -5.62 22.30
CA SER A 202 17.21 -4.90 23.19
C SER A 202 15.75 -4.97 22.74
N ASP A 203 15.54 -5.09 21.44
CA ASP A 203 14.21 -5.20 20.81
C ASP A 203 13.80 -6.67 20.63
N ARG A 204 14.76 -7.58 20.79
CA ARG A 204 14.53 -9.02 20.90
C ARG A 204 14.28 -9.35 22.37
N PRO A 205 13.16 -9.83 22.71
CA PRO A 205 12.97 -10.40 24.02
C PRO A 205 13.94 -11.58 24.25
N LEU A 206 14.46 -11.70 25.43
CA LEU A 206 15.27 -12.82 25.83
C LEU A 206 14.56 -14.14 25.45
N LEU A 207 15.12 -14.85 24.49
CA LEU A 207 14.70 -16.21 24.19
C LEU A 207 14.90 -17.00 25.47
N SER A 208 13.84 -17.53 26.06
CA SER A 208 13.97 -18.52 27.11
C SER A 208 14.87 -19.64 26.56
N PRO A 209 15.92 -20.06 27.26
CA PRO A 209 16.77 -21.13 26.78
C PRO A 209 15.91 -22.36 26.49
N THR A 210 16.00 -22.85 25.27
CA THR A 210 15.35 -24.11 24.85
C THR A 210 15.77 -25.17 25.85
N PRO A 211 14.86 -25.87 26.53
CA PRO A 211 15.23 -26.93 27.44
C PRO A 211 16.00 -27.99 26.66
N THR A 212 17.29 -28.12 26.95
CA THR A 212 18.14 -29.18 26.44
C THR A 212 17.45 -30.51 26.80
N ARG A 213 16.95 -31.20 25.78
CA ARG A 213 16.54 -32.60 25.95
C ARG A 213 17.76 -33.34 26.47
N ARG A 214 17.77 -33.68 27.76
CA ARG A 214 18.64 -34.72 28.29
C ARG A 214 18.16 -36.05 27.71
N ASN A 215 18.98 -36.59 26.82
CA ASN A 215 18.87 -37.98 26.44
C ASN A 215 19.25 -38.81 27.70
N THR A 216 18.28 -39.51 28.23
CA THR A 216 18.47 -40.68 29.08
C THR A 216 17.96 -41.89 28.33
#